data_7cbc35be7dc859c9a7cc5270b5e33e9c
#
_entry.id   7cbc35be7dc859c9a7cc5270b5e33e9c
#
_cell.length_a   1.000
_cell.length_b   1.000
_cell.length_c   1.000
_cell.angle_alpha   90.00
_cell.angle_beta   90.00
_cell.angle_gamma   90.00
#
_symmetry.space_group_name_H-M   'P 1'
#
loop_
_entity.id
_entity.type
_entity.pdbx_description
1 polymer ?
#
loop_
_entity_poly.entity_id
_entity_poly.type
_entity_poly.pdbx_seq_one_letter_code
_entity_poly.pdbx_strand_id
1 'polypeptide(L)'
;MRAGLRNFFIGIIADVVQGFRKSRNSNGRIDRKMIVAMIMLAVFGLLMVYSASSFPLQVDGKNVWSTTLRQLLFFIIGGFACAVMAILLDYHLFLKWTPYLYLFCVFLNLYTMFFGVSSHGQKRWLRIAGIRFQPSEVSKIVCIFAMSILLVKLSSKKSAGIGKVFFDLLIVGMWSLALAGPIAVRNLSTGLIIIFMSLLMYFLTQNIKTGAMIFWVGFLTLLIAGGLYTLYVFGDHLGFLGYRISRILVWRHPENYKDSGGYQVLRGLYAVGSGGLLGRGFGRGLQKVTGLPESDNDMIFAVICEELGVVGVAILFIIYAYLFYRMAMAIAKVKDIYGRFIIIGVMAHFSCQIVLNVCVVTGLIPNTGVTLPFISYGGTAIITSMIEVGLVLNVMHCDRKKKSSGAER
;
A
#
# COMPACT_ATOMS: atom_id res chain seq x y z
N MET A 1 -30.19 -5.99 24.86
CA MET A 1 -29.01 -5.36 24.20
C MET A 1 -27.69 -5.75 24.86
N ARG A 2 -27.52 -5.62 26.20
CA ARG A 2 -26.25 -6.01 26.91
C ARG A 2 -25.86 -7.50 26.79
N ALA A 3 -26.82 -8.42 26.81
CA ALA A 3 -26.56 -9.86 26.66
C ALA A 3 -26.06 -10.24 25.24
N GLY A 4 -26.61 -9.61 24.20
CA GLY A 4 -26.16 -9.83 22.81
C GLY A 4 -24.72 -9.35 22.55
N LEU A 5 -24.36 -8.19 23.08
CA LEU A 5 -22.99 -7.66 23.02
C LEU A 5 -22.00 -8.56 23.77
N ARG A 6 -22.36 -9.04 24.98
CA ARG A 6 -21.51 -9.95 25.74
C ARG A 6 -21.28 -11.29 25.02
N ASN A 7 -22.33 -11.88 24.45
CA ASN A 7 -22.21 -13.11 23.68
C ASN A 7 -21.41 -12.91 22.38
N PHE A 8 -21.51 -11.74 21.76
CA PHE A 8 -20.70 -11.33 20.62
C PHE A 8 -19.20 -11.26 20.97
N PHE A 9 -18.82 -10.56 22.05
CA PHE A 9 -17.42 -10.50 22.50
C PHE A 9 -16.87 -11.86 22.95
N ILE A 10 -17.67 -12.67 23.64
CA ILE A 10 -17.28 -14.04 24.03
C ILE A 10 -17.06 -14.90 22.77
N GLY A 11 -17.90 -14.77 21.74
CA GLY A 11 -17.71 -15.43 20.45
C GLY A 11 -16.40 -15.04 19.77
N ILE A 12 -16.06 -13.73 19.77
CA ILE A 12 -14.76 -13.24 19.25
C ILE A 12 -13.60 -13.90 20.00
N ILE A 13 -13.62 -13.84 21.32
CA ILE A 13 -12.54 -14.40 22.17
C ILE A 13 -12.43 -15.91 21.94
N ALA A 14 -13.53 -16.63 21.85
CA ALA A 14 -13.55 -18.05 21.58
C ALA A 14 -12.97 -18.40 20.20
N ASP A 15 -13.35 -17.66 19.15
CA ASP A 15 -12.83 -17.84 17.79
C ASP A 15 -11.32 -17.52 17.71
N VAL A 16 -10.87 -16.47 18.39
CA VAL A 16 -9.44 -16.12 18.51
C VAL A 16 -8.68 -17.21 19.26
N VAL A 17 -9.19 -17.69 20.40
CA VAL A 17 -8.57 -18.76 21.19
C VAL A 17 -8.53 -20.09 20.43
N GLN A 18 -9.58 -20.42 19.66
CA GLN A 18 -9.56 -21.60 18.78
C GLN A 18 -8.54 -21.43 17.65
N GLY A 19 -8.43 -20.25 17.06
CA GLY A 19 -7.39 -19.91 16.08
C GLY A 19 -5.98 -20.10 16.65
N PHE A 20 -5.74 -19.61 17.87
CA PHE A 20 -4.49 -19.83 18.61
C PHE A 20 -4.18 -21.30 18.85
N ARG A 21 -5.15 -22.10 19.35
CA ARG A 21 -4.99 -23.54 19.56
C ARG A 21 -4.68 -24.29 18.27
N LYS A 22 -5.40 -23.95 17.20
CA LYS A 22 -5.24 -24.57 15.89
C LYS A 22 -3.89 -24.23 15.26
N SER A 23 -3.37 -23.02 15.45
CA SER A 23 -2.06 -22.60 14.96
C SER A 23 -0.89 -23.22 15.74
N ARG A 24 -1.00 -23.33 17.08
CA ARG A 24 0.08 -23.87 17.95
C ARG A 24 0.46 -25.31 17.66
N ASN A 25 -0.45 -26.16 17.18
CA ASN A 25 -0.23 -27.57 16.91
C ASN A 25 0.33 -27.90 15.51
N SER A 26 0.90 -26.94 14.80
CA SER A 26 1.31 -27.16 13.42
C SER A 26 2.84 -27.14 13.23
N ASN A 27 3.35 -28.18 12.54
CA ASN A 27 4.72 -28.28 12.02
C ASN A 27 4.91 -27.51 10.69
N GLY A 28 4.08 -26.51 10.37
CA GLY A 28 4.20 -25.70 9.17
C GLY A 28 5.46 -24.83 9.19
N ARG A 29 6.40 -25.07 8.28
CA ARG A 29 7.61 -24.23 8.15
C ARG A 29 7.27 -22.88 7.54
N ILE A 30 7.57 -21.78 8.23
CA ILE A 30 7.47 -20.42 7.74
C ILE A 30 8.47 -20.21 6.59
N ASP A 31 8.13 -19.38 5.61
CA ASP A 31 9.04 -19.05 4.50
C ASP A 31 10.12 -18.04 4.94
N ARG A 32 11.25 -18.58 5.42
CA ARG A 32 12.38 -17.78 5.87
C ARG A 32 12.94 -16.85 4.79
N LYS A 33 12.84 -17.25 3.51
CA LYS A 33 13.37 -16.46 2.39
C LYS A 33 12.55 -15.18 2.17
N MET A 34 11.22 -15.21 2.37
CA MET A 34 10.35 -14.03 2.34
C MET A 34 10.65 -13.08 3.51
N ILE A 35 10.91 -13.64 4.71
CA ILE A 35 11.30 -12.83 5.88
C ILE A 35 12.64 -12.12 5.61
N VAL A 36 13.61 -12.81 5.01
CA VAL A 36 14.90 -12.21 4.64
C VAL A 36 14.69 -11.03 3.67
N ALA A 37 13.85 -11.21 2.64
CA ALA A 37 13.56 -10.10 1.71
C ALA A 37 12.92 -8.90 2.43
N MET A 38 11.97 -9.13 3.33
CA MET A 38 11.35 -8.08 4.15
C MET A 38 12.38 -7.37 5.05
N ILE A 39 13.29 -8.11 5.69
CA ILE A 39 14.35 -7.54 6.53
C ILE A 39 15.33 -6.73 5.67
N MET A 40 15.70 -7.20 4.48
CA MET A 40 16.57 -6.46 3.56
C MET A 40 15.94 -5.10 3.17
N LEU A 41 14.63 -5.08 2.85
CA LEU A 41 13.90 -3.84 2.59
C LEU A 41 13.87 -2.92 3.83
N ALA A 42 13.62 -3.48 5.02
CA ALA A 42 13.59 -2.72 6.26
C ALA A 42 14.96 -2.08 6.58
N VAL A 43 16.06 -2.82 6.42
CA VAL A 43 17.42 -2.31 6.62
C VAL A 43 17.72 -1.22 5.59
N PHE A 44 17.42 -1.45 4.31
CA PHE A 44 17.61 -0.46 3.26
C PHE A 44 16.81 0.82 3.56
N GLY A 45 15.54 0.68 3.97
CA GLY A 45 14.69 1.81 4.37
C GLY A 45 15.24 2.58 5.57
N LEU A 46 15.73 1.89 6.62
CA LEU A 46 16.36 2.54 7.77
C LEU A 46 17.59 3.36 7.39
N LEU A 47 18.46 2.81 6.53
CA LEU A 47 19.63 3.52 6.04
C LEU A 47 19.24 4.77 5.25
N MET A 48 18.26 4.65 4.36
CA MET A 48 17.82 5.79 3.55
C MET A 48 17.07 6.85 4.34
N VAL A 49 16.23 6.47 5.31
CA VAL A 49 15.57 7.42 6.22
C VAL A 49 16.62 8.15 7.08
N TYR A 50 17.64 7.44 7.58
CA TYR A 50 18.74 8.10 8.29
C TYR A 50 19.42 9.13 7.41
N SER A 51 19.76 8.77 6.19
CA SER A 51 20.39 9.71 5.26
C SER A 51 19.49 10.90 4.94
N ALA A 52 18.22 10.67 4.62
CA ALA A 52 17.28 11.70 4.22
C ALA A 52 16.95 12.71 5.35
N SER A 53 16.89 12.23 6.61
CA SER A 53 16.49 13.06 7.76
C SER A 53 17.67 13.69 8.51
N SER A 54 18.90 13.24 8.29
CA SER A 54 20.08 13.65 9.09
C SER A 54 20.36 15.15 9.00
N PHE A 55 20.39 15.71 7.79
CA PHE A 55 20.73 17.11 7.60
C PHE A 55 19.64 18.08 8.10
N PRO A 56 18.34 17.92 7.75
CA PRO A 56 17.29 18.77 8.29
C PRO A 56 17.25 18.77 9.82
N LEU A 57 17.44 17.61 10.46
CA LEU A 57 17.47 17.52 11.93
C LEU A 57 18.68 18.22 12.54
N GLN A 58 19.85 18.15 11.88
CA GLN A 58 21.05 18.82 12.33
C GLN A 58 20.89 20.35 12.28
N VAL A 59 20.30 20.87 11.20
CA VAL A 59 20.02 22.31 11.04
C VAL A 59 19.05 22.81 12.12
N ASP A 60 18.01 22.00 12.44
CA ASP A 60 17.05 22.30 13.49
C ASP A 60 17.58 22.12 14.91
N GLY A 61 18.85 21.73 15.09
CA GLY A 61 19.44 21.42 16.40
C GLY A 61 18.83 20.21 17.10
N LYS A 62 18.14 19.33 16.36
CA LYS A 62 17.52 18.12 16.87
C LYS A 62 18.47 16.93 16.79
N ASN A 63 18.18 15.89 17.58
CA ASN A 63 18.95 14.65 17.51
C ASN A 63 18.75 13.99 16.14
N VAL A 64 19.86 13.87 15.38
CA VAL A 64 19.90 13.26 14.04
C VAL A 64 19.32 11.85 13.98
N TRP A 65 19.43 11.10 15.08
CA TRP A 65 18.91 9.74 15.17
C TRP A 65 17.40 9.66 15.48
N SER A 66 16.76 10.77 15.84
CA SER A 66 15.37 10.74 16.37
C SER A 66 14.38 10.12 15.41
N THR A 67 14.43 10.44 14.11
CA THR A 67 13.54 9.89 13.07
C THR A 67 13.85 8.42 12.81
N THR A 68 15.14 8.07 12.68
CA THR A 68 15.58 6.70 12.44
C THR A 68 15.23 5.75 13.59
N LEU A 69 15.39 6.20 14.85
CA LEU A 69 15.03 5.40 16.03
C LEU A 69 13.50 5.18 16.09
N ARG A 70 12.71 6.19 15.75
CA ARG A 70 11.25 6.01 15.63
C ARG A 70 10.89 5.04 14.52
N GLN A 71 11.55 5.12 13.37
CA GLN A 71 11.37 4.18 12.27
C GLN A 71 11.73 2.74 12.69
N LEU A 72 12.86 2.55 13.39
CA LEU A 72 13.26 1.26 13.95
C LEU A 72 12.20 0.72 14.91
N LEU A 73 11.66 1.56 15.79
CA LEU A 73 10.57 1.17 16.70
C LEU A 73 9.34 0.69 15.91
N PHE A 74 8.96 1.38 14.84
CA PHE A 74 7.84 0.95 13.99
C PHE A 74 8.13 -0.38 13.28
N PHE A 75 9.38 -0.64 12.87
CA PHE A 75 9.77 -1.95 12.34
C PHE A 75 9.71 -3.06 13.40
N ILE A 76 10.09 -2.79 14.64
CA ILE A 76 9.97 -3.77 15.74
C ILE A 76 8.50 -4.07 16.01
N ILE A 77 7.64 -3.05 16.15
CA ILE A 77 6.20 -3.22 16.37
C ILE A 77 5.56 -3.95 15.19
N GLY A 78 5.87 -3.54 13.95
CA GLY A 78 5.37 -4.16 12.74
C GLY A 78 5.87 -5.61 12.59
N GLY A 79 7.13 -5.89 12.93
CA GLY A 79 7.70 -7.25 12.94
C GLY A 79 7.01 -8.15 13.96
N PHE A 80 6.70 -7.64 15.14
CA PHE A 80 5.89 -8.35 16.12
C PHE A 80 4.47 -8.60 15.59
N ALA A 81 3.79 -7.60 15.02
CA ALA A 81 2.47 -7.75 14.41
C ALA A 81 2.49 -8.75 13.24
N CYS A 82 3.53 -8.72 12.40
CA CYS A 82 3.78 -9.70 11.34
C CYS A 82 3.89 -11.12 11.88
N ALA A 83 4.66 -11.32 12.96
CA ALA A 83 4.83 -12.63 13.59
C ALA A 83 3.52 -13.15 14.21
N VAL A 84 2.76 -12.27 14.88
CA VAL A 84 1.43 -12.59 15.41
C VAL A 84 0.49 -13.00 14.28
N MET A 85 0.43 -12.22 13.20
CA MET A 85 -0.40 -12.53 12.03
C MET A 85 0.04 -13.85 11.38
N ALA A 86 1.34 -14.07 11.18
CA ALA A 86 1.86 -15.24 10.48
C ALA A 86 1.66 -16.55 11.24
N ILE A 87 1.74 -16.52 12.58
CA ILE A 87 1.83 -17.74 13.40
C ILE A 87 0.56 -17.99 14.20
N LEU A 88 -0.03 -16.95 14.79
CA LEU A 88 -1.06 -17.11 15.82
C LEU A 88 -2.49 -17.03 15.27
N LEU A 89 -2.74 -16.28 14.21
CA LEU A 89 -4.06 -16.13 13.62
C LEU A 89 -4.27 -17.14 12.48
N ASP A 90 -5.53 -17.45 12.18
CA ASP A 90 -5.93 -18.17 10.97
C ASP A 90 -6.64 -17.20 10.05
N TYR A 91 -6.14 -17.00 8.82
CA TYR A 91 -6.72 -16.05 7.87
C TYR A 91 -8.19 -16.36 7.53
N HIS A 92 -8.65 -17.60 7.72
CA HIS A 92 -10.08 -17.95 7.56
C HIS A 92 -10.98 -17.25 8.59
N LEU A 93 -10.44 -16.82 9.73
CA LEU A 93 -11.18 -16.05 10.72
C LEU A 93 -11.73 -14.76 10.09
N PHE A 94 -10.93 -14.15 9.19
CA PHE A 94 -11.34 -12.92 8.50
C PHE A 94 -12.49 -13.11 7.52
N LEU A 95 -12.80 -14.35 7.05
CA LEU A 95 -14.00 -14.60 6.25
C LEU A 95 -15.28 -14.16 6.97
N LYS A 96 -15.37 -14.47 8.28
CA LYS A 96 -16.53 -14.12 9.10
C LYS A 96 -16.54 -12.64 9.47
N TRP A 97 -15.37 -12.05 9.75
CA TRP A 97 -15.24 -10.70 10.30
C TRP A 97 -15.15 -9.62 9.25
N THR A 98 -14.80 -9.93 8.01
CA THR A 98 -14.62 -8.95 6.93
C THR A 98 -15.84 -8.04 6.72
N PRO A 99 -17.10 -8.48 6.70
CA PRO A 99 -18.24 -7.57 6.52
C PRO A 99 -18.32 -6.50 7.61
N TYR A 100 -18.07 -6.88 8.86
CA TYR A 100 -18.07 -5.95 10.00
C TYR A 100 -16.87 -5.00 9.96
N LEU A 101 -15.68 -5.52 9.66
CA LEU A 101 -14.46 -4.74 9.49
C LEU A 101 -14.60 -3.75 8.33
N TYR A 102 -15.21 -4.17 7.24
CA TYR A 102 -15.45 -3.32 6.08
C TYR A 102 -16.37 -2.14 6.43
N LEU A 103 -17.51 -2.40 7.04
CA LEU A 103 -18.43 -1.36 7.49
C LEU A 103 -17.80 -0.45 8.54
N PHE A 104 -17.04 -1.02 9.47
CA PHE A 104 -16.27 -0.24 10.45
C PHE A 104 -15.25 0.68 9.79
N CYS A 105 -14.50 0.20 8.78
CA CYS A 105 -13.55 1.02 8.04
C CYS A 105 -14.24 2.13 7.23
N VAL A 106 -15.38 1.84 6.59
CA VAL A 106 -16.17 2.89 5.90
C VAL A 106 -16.59 3.97 6.90
N PHE A 107 -17.16 3.57 8.05
CA PHE A 107 -17.56 4.50 9.12
C PHE A 107 -16.35 5.29 9.65
N LEU A 108 -15.22 4.63 9.91
CA LEU A 108 -14.02 5.26 10.45
C LEU A 108 -13.41 6.29 9.47
N ASN A 109 -13.46 6.01 8.17
CA ASN A 109 -13.00 6.95 7.15
C ASN A 109 -13.97 8.13 6.99
N LEU A 110 -15.29 7.90 7.07
CA LEU A 110 -16.27 8.97 7.15
C LEU A 110 -16.06 9.83 8.40
N TYR A 111 -15.88 9.22 9.56
CA TYR A 111 -15.56 9.95 10.79
C TYR A 111 -14.29 10.80 10.65
N THR A 112 -13.23 10.22 10.08
CA THR A 112 -11.96 10.94 9.86
C THR A 112 -12.12 12.11 8.89
N MET A 113 -12.99 11.99 7.90
CA MET A 113 -13.28 13.05 6.95
C MET A 113 -13.81 14.32 7.64
N PHE A 114 -14.61 14.17 8.71
CA PHE A 114 -15.21 15.29 9.44
C PHE A 114 -14.36 15.71 10.65
N PHE A 115 -13.88 14.75 11.44
CA PHE A 115 -13.26 14.99 12.77
C PHE A 115 -11.76 14.70 12.79
N GLY A 116 -11.13 14.34 11.67
CA GLY A 116 -9.70 14.05 11.61
C GLY A 116 -8.80 15.26 11.91
N VAL A 117 -7.59 14.97 12.39
CA VAL A 117 -6.55 15.97 12.61
C VAL A 117 -5.99 16.40 11.24
N SER A 118 -5.91 17.73 11.05
CA SER A 118 -5.35 18.31 9.83
C SER A 118 -3.83 18.18 9.81
N SER A 119 -3.30 17.72 8.68
CA SER A 119 -1.89 17.78 8.33
C SER A 119 -1.78 18.24 6.88
N HIS A 120 -1.00 19.31 6.65
CA HIS A 120 -0.88 19.95 5.33
C HIS A 120 -2.26 20.32 4.71
N GLY A 121 -3.17 20.87 5.54
CA GLY A 121 -4.51 21.28 5.11
C GLY A 121 -5.52 20.15 4.86
N GLN A 122 -5.15 18.89 5.12
CA GLN A 122 -6.01 17.74 4.90
C GLN A 122 -6.23 16.92 6.17
N LYS A 123 -7.51 16.61 6.49
CA LYS A 123 -7.90 15.77 7.65
C LYS A 123 -7.76 14.29 7.28
N ARG A 124 -6.61 13.68 7.57
CA ARG A 124 -6.28 12.28 7.20
C ARG A 124 -5.94 11.39 8.40
N TRP A 125 -5.70 12.00 9.55
CA TRP A 125 -5.15 11.35 10.74
C TRP A 125 -6.14 11.39 11.88
N LEU A 126 -6.18 10.32 12.66
CA LEU A 126 -6.78 10.30 13.99
C LEU A 126 -5.66 10.33 15.04
N ARG A 127 -5.92 10.98 16.16
CA ARG A 127 -5.03 10.98 17.31
C ARG A 127 -5.65 10.12 18.40
N ILE A 128 -5.05 8.95 18.65
CA ILE A 128 -5.52 8.00 19.66
C ILE A 128 -4.38 7.84 20.68
N ALA A 129 -4.62 8.18 21.94
CA ALA A 129 -3.62 8.11 23.01
C ALA A 129 -2.26 8.78 22.65
N GLY A 130 -2.31 9.91 21.94
CA GLY A 130 -1.10 10.64 21.52
C GLY A 130 -0.43 10.13 20.24
N ILE A 131 -0.80 8.95 19.75
CA ILE A 131 -0.26 8.35 18.51
C ILE A 131 -1.11 8.78 17.32
N ARG A 132 -0.45 9.18 16.22
CA ARG A 132 -1.13 9.47 14.96
C ARG A 132 -1.38 8.14 14.22
N PHE A 133 -2.64 7.90 13.90
CA PHE A 133 -3.11 6.72 13.20
C PHE A 133 -3.83 7.14 11.93
N GLN A 134 -3.53 6.49 10.81
CA GLN A 134 -4.18 6.75 9.52
C GLN A 134 -5.14 5.62 9.17
N PRO A 135 -6.45 5.82 9.27
CA PRO A 135 -7.45 4.77 9.02
C PRO A 135 -7.40 4.16 7.63
N SER A 136 -7.04 4.96 6.62
CA SER A 136 -6.94 4.48 5.24
C SER A 136 -5.87 3.41 5.02
N GLU A 137 -4.83 3.34 5.88
CA GLU A 137 -3.83 2.27 5.83
C GLU A 137 -4.44 0.90 6.17
N VAL A 138 -5.25 0.85 7.23
CA VAL A 138 -5.99 -0.37 7.62
C VAL A 138 -7.05 -0.70 6.58
N SER A 139 -7.69 0.31 5.98
CA SER A 139 -8.71 0.12 4.95
C SER A 139 -8.19 -0.63 3.73
N LYS A 140 -6.90 -0.50 3.38
CA LYS A 140 -6.28 -1.27 2.28
C LYS A 140 -6.26 -2.77 2.58
N ILE A 141 -5.87 -3.16 3.81
CA ILE A 141 -5.91 -4.57 4.24
C ILE A 141 -7.34 -5.12 4.23
N VAL A 142 -8.28 -4.36 4.78
CA VAL A 142 -9.70 -4.76 4.81
C VAL A 142 -10.28 -4.86 3.39
N CYS A 143 -9.84 -3.98 2.47
CA CYS A 143 -10.19 -4.08 1.05
C CYS A 143 -9.67 -5.38 0.43
N ILE A 144 -8.44 -5.81 0.73
CA ILE A 144 -7.89 -7.08 0.24
C ILE A 144 -8.78 -8.26 0.70
N PHE A 145 -9.18 -8.30 1.96
CA PHE A 145 -10.10 -9.33 2.44
C PHE A 145 -11.46 -9.28 1.76
N ALA A 146 -12.07 -8.11 1.68
CA ALA A 146 -13.40 -7.93 1.10
C ALA A 146 -13.41 -8.30 -0.40
N MET A 147 -12.40 -7.82 -1.14
CA MET A 147 -12.24 -8.16 -2.56
C MET A 147 -11.96 -9.64 -2.75
N SER A 148 -11.13 -10.28 -1.93
CA SER A 148 -10.88 -11.71 -2.02
C SER A 148 -12.16 -12.53 -1.86
N ILE A 149 -13.03 -12.19 -0.91
CA ILE A 149 -14.34 -12.84 -0.72
C ILE A 149 -15.25 -12.61 -1.92
N LEU A 150 -15.35 -11.36 -2.39
CA LEU A 150 -16.17 -10.98 -3.52
C LEU A 150 -15.75 -11.73 -4.79
N LEU A 151 -14.44 -11.73 -5.08
CA LEU A 151 -13.88 -12.35 -6.28
C LEU A 151 -14.00 -13.87 -6.28
N VAL A 152 -13.94 -14.52 -5.11
CA VAL A 152 -14.26 -15.96 -4.98
C VAL A 152 -15.71 -16.22 -5.37
N LYS A 153 -16.65 -15.36 -4.96
CA LYS A 153 -18.09 -15.49 -5.33
C LYS A 153 -18.33 -15.23 -6.82
N LEU A 154 -17.60 -14.28 -7.42
CA LEU A 154 -17.71 -13.97 -8.86
C LEU A 154 -16.99 -15.01 -9.74
N SER A 155 -16.09 -15.79 -9.17
CA SER A 155 -15.29 -16.78 -9.91
C SER A 155 -16.19 -17.85 -10.55
N SER A 156 -15.96 -18.10 -11.83
CA SER A 156 -16.71 -19.07 -12.62
C SER A 156 -15.76 -20.00 -13.38
N LYS A 157 -16.16 -21.26 -13.56
CA LYS A 157 -15.43 -22.21 -14.41
C LYS A 157 -15.46 -21.80 -15.89
N LYS A 158 -16.51 -21.07 -16.33
CA LYS A 158 -16.63 -20.57 -17.70
C LYS A 158 -15.90 -19.24 -17.84
N SER A 159 -15.17 -19.06 -18.93
CA SER A 159 -14.50 -17.80 -19.24
C SER A 159 -15.50 -16.66 -19.43
N ALA A 160 -15.24 -15.52 -18.79
CA ALA A 160 -16.08 -14.34 -18.87
C ALA A 160 -15.93 -13.63 -20.22
N GLY A 161 -17.05 -13.37 -20.90
CA GLY A 161 -17.11 -12.52 -22.08
C GLY A 161 -17.24 -11.02 -21.67
N ILE A 162 -17.25 -10.13 -22.68
CA ILE A 162 -17.28 -8.66 -22.49
C ILE A 162 -18.42 -8.21 -21.58
N GLY A 163 -19.65 -8.71 -21.80
CA GLY A 163 -20.81 -8.33 -20.99
C GLY A 163 -20.72 -8.77 -19.54
N LYS A 164 -20.24 -10.00 -19.25
CA LYS A 164 -20.04 -10.45 -17.88
C LYS A 164 -18.98 -9.61 -17.17
N VAL A 165 -17.86 -9.34 -17.83
CA VAL A 165 -16.79 -8.48 -17.27
C VAL A 165 -17.33 -7.10 -16.92
N PHE A 166 -18.22 -6.53 -17.74
CA PHE A 166 -18.87 -5.25 -17.43
C PHE A 166 -19.64 -5.29 -16.10
N PHE A 167 -20.51 -6.27 -15.91
CA PHE A 167 -21.28 -6.41 -14.66
C PHE A 167 -20.37 -6.70 -13.45
N ASP A 168 -19.37 -7.55 -13.61
CA ASP A 168 -18.42 -7.84 -12.56
C ASP A 168 -17.63 -6.57 -12.17
N LEU A 169 -17.20 -5.75 -13.15
CA LEU A 169 -16.52 -4.47 -12.90
C LEU A 169 -17.43 -3.44 -12.21
N LEU A 170 -18.73 -3.41 -12.53
CA LEU A 170 -19.69 -2.57 -11.81
C LEU A 170 -19.77 -2.99 -10.33
N ILE A 171 -19.84 -4.27 -10.03
CA ILE A 171 -19.90 -4.78 -8.66
C ILE A 171 -18.60 -4.49 -7.92
N VAL A 172 -17.44 -4.81 -8.51
CA VAL A 172 -16.11 -4.51 -7.95
C VAL A 172 -15.95 -3.01 -7.73
N GLY A 173 -16.39 -2.19 -8.70
CA GLY A 173 -16.35 -0.73 -8.63
C GLY A 173 -17.20 -0.19 -7.48
N MET A 174 -18.44 -0.65 -7.32
CA MET A 174 -19.31 -0.22 -6.22
C MET A 174 -18.70 -0.53 -4.84
N TRP A 175 -18.19 -1.75 -4.64
CA TRP A 175 -17.53 -2.12 -3.39
C TRP A 175 -16.25 -1.32 -3.15
N SER A 176 -15.43 -1.13 -4.17
CA SER A 176 -14.21 -0.32 -4.05
C SER A 176 -14.53 1.13 -3.74
N LEU A 177 -15.51 1.73 -4.43
CA LEU A 177 -15.91 3.13 -4.26
C LEU A 177 -16.55 3.41 -2.90
N ALA A 178 -17.31 2.48 -2.34
CA ALA A 178 -17.89 2.63 -1.02
C ALA A 178 -16.81 2.81 0.06
N LEU A 179 -15.66 2.12 -0.06
CA LEU A 179 -14.53 2.28 0.85
C LEU A 179 -13.61 3.43 0.43
N ALA A 180 -13.29 3.55 -0.85
CA ALA A 180 -12.36 4.54 -1.39
C ALA A 180 -12.96 5.96 -1.44
N GLY A 181 -14.28 6.11 -1.61
CA GLY A 181 -14.94 7.41 -1.75
C GLY A 181 -14.68 8.36 -0.59
N PRO A 182 -14.98 8.00 0.67
CA PRO A 182 -14.69 8.84 1.83
C PRO A 182 -13.20 9.18 1.96
N ILE A 183 -12.32 8.22 1.61
CA ILE A 183 -10.87 8.42 1.62
C ILE A 183 -10.46 9.40 0.53
N ALA A 184 -10.96 9.22 -0.70
CA ALA A 184 -10.59 10.02 -1.86
C ALA A 184 -10.96 11.50 -1.71
N VAL A 185 -12.00 11.83 -0.94
CA VAL A 185 -12.36 13.22 -0.63
C VAL A 185 -11.21 13.97 0.06
N ARG A 186 -10.43 13.30 0.91
CA ARG A 186 -9.31 13.90 1.66
C ARG A 186 -7.92 13.42 1.21
N ASN A 187 -7.85 12.23 0.63
CA ASN A 187 -6.63 11.62 0.10
C ASN A 187 -6.94 10.88 -1.20
N LEU A 188 -6.92 11.61 -2.30
CA LEU A 188 -7.25 11.05 -3.63
C LEU A 188 -6.35 9.86 -3.98
N SER A 189 -5.07 9.96 -3.65
CA SER A 189 -4.07 8.93 -3.98
C SER A 189 -4.38 7.58 -3.33
N THR A 190 -4.67 7.58 -2.03
CA THR A 190 -5.01 6.34 -1.32
C THR A 190 -6.34 5.77 -1.82
N GLY A 191 -7.32 6.65 -2.15
CA GLY A 191 -8.55 6.22 -2.80
C GLY A 191 -8.30 5.55 -4.15
N LEU A 192 -7.45 6.13 -4.98
CA LEU A 192 -7.05 5.56 -6.27
C LEU A 192 -6.31 4.21 -6.10
N ILE A 193 -5.42 4.10 -5.11
CA ILE A 193 -4.73 2.82 -4.82
C ILE A 193 -5.76 1.72 -4.53
N ILE A 194 -6.79 1.99 -3.72
CA ILE A 194 -7.84 1.00 -3.41
C ILE A 194 -8.59 0.58 -4.69
N ILE A 195 -8.93 1.53 -5.55
CA ILE A 195 -9.62 1.24 -6.81
C ILE A 195 -8.73 0.43 -7.76
N PHE A 196 -7.49 0.89 -8.00
CA PHE A 196 -6.56 0.21 -8.90
C PHE A 196 -6.18 -1.19 -8.39
N MET A 197 -5.94 -1.34 -7.10
CA MET A 197 -5.69 -2.65 -6.47
C MET A 197 -6.87 -3.59 -6.69
N SER A 198 -8.11 -3.13 -6.50
CA SER A 198 -9.33 -3.94 -6.69
C SER A 198 -9.52 -4.37 -8.14
N LEU A 199 -9.27 -3.46 -9.09
CA LEU A 199 -9.31 -3.76 -10.51
C LEU A 199 -8.22 -4.77 -10.91
N LEU A 200 -7.00 -4.56 -10.41
CA LEU A 200 -5.87 -5.46 -10.67
C LEU A 200 -6.14 -6.85 -10.10
N MET A 201 -6.68 -6.95 -8.87
CA MET A 201 -7.13 -8.21 -8.28
C MET A 201 -8.16 -8.90 -9.19
N TYR A 202 -9.16 -8.17 -9.70
CA TYR A 202 -10.17 -8.74 -10.59
C TYR A 202 -9.54 -9.33 -11.86
N PHE A 203 -8.71 -8.57 -12.57
CA PHE A 203 -8.09 -9.04 -13.81
C PHE A 203 -7.11 -10.22 -13.62
N LEU A 204 -6.45 -10.28 -12.47
CA LEU A 204 -5.49 -11.36 -12.16
C LEU A 204 -6.16 -12.64 -11.62
N THR A 205 -7.38 -12.55 -11.10
CA THR A 205 -8.02 -13.70 -10.45
C THR A 205 -9.13 -14.35 -11.27
N GLN A 206 -9.76 -13.60 -12.17
CA GLN A 206 -10.90 -14.10 -12.92
C GLN A 206 -10.49 -14.77 -14.24
N ASN A 207 -11.24 -15.81 -14.62
CA ASN A 207 -11.07 -16.47 -15.91
C ASN A 207 -11.77 -15.63 -16.99
N ILE A 208 -11.04 -14.74 -17.66
CA ILE A 208 -11.55 -13.82 -18.67
C ILE A 208 -11.10 -14.26 -20.06
N LYS A 209 -12.00 -14.24 -21.05
CA LYS A 209 -11.62 -14.47 -22.46
C LYS A 209 -10.59 -13.44 -22.89
N THR A 210 -9.53 -13.86 -23.59
CA THR A 210 -8.44 -12.97 -24.02
C THR A 210 -8.94 -11.72 -24.74
N GLY A 211 -9.91 -11.86 -25.66
CA GLY A 211 -10.49 -10.71 -26.36
C GLY A 211 -11.24 -9.74 -25.43
N ALA A 212 -11.96 -10.25 -24.41
CA ALA A 212 -12.62 -9.40 -23.42
C ALA A 212 -11.60 -8.70 -22.51
N MET A 213 -10.51 -9.39 -22.14
CA MET A 213 -9.43 -8.81 -21.35
C MET A 213 -8.74 -7.66 -22.10
N ILE A 214 -8.35 -7.88 -23.38
CA ILE A 214 -7.73 -6.85 -24.23
C ILE A 214 -8.67 -5.65 -24.37
N PHE A 215 -9.97 -5.89 -24.63
CA PHE A 215 -10.97 -4.85 -24.77
C PHE A 215 -11.06 -3.98 -23.49
N TRP A 216 -11.24 -4.59 -22.31
CA TRP A 216 -11.46 -3.85 -21.09
C TRP A 216 -10.19 -3.19 -20.56
N VAL A 217 -9.03 -3.84 -20.64
CA VAL A 217 -7.74 -3.22 -20.28
C VAL A 217 -7.46 -2.03 -21.22
N GLY A 218 -7.65 -2.22 -22.54
CA GLY A 218 -7.49 -1.15 -23.52
C GLY A 218 -8.45 0.01 -23.27
N PHE A 219 -9.74 -0.26 -23.02
CA PHE A 219 -10.74 0.76 -22.71
C PHE A 219 -10.40 1.55 -21.44
N LEU A 220 -10.04 0.88 -20.35
CA LEU A 220 -9.65 1.54 -19.10
C LEU A 220 -8.37 2.36 -19.28
N THR A 221 -7.40 1.86 -20.03
CA THR A 221 -6.17 2.59 -20.35
C THR A 221 -6.47 3.87 -21.14
N LEU A 222 -7.33 3.77 -22.18
CA LEU A 222 -7.76 4.94 -22.97
C LEU A 222 -8.54 5.94 -22.12
N LEU A 223 -9.40 5.48 -21.21
CA LEU A 223 -10.16 6.34 -20.31
C LEU A 223 -9.24 7.10 -19.34
N ILE A 224 -8.23 6.41 -18.78
CA ILE A 224 -7.24 7.04 -17.90
C ILE A 224 -6.37 8.02 -18.70
N ALA A 225 -5.84 7.60 -19.83
CA ALA A 225 -5.01 8.46 -20.69
C ALA A 225 -5.79 9.69 -21.20
N GLY A 226 -7.05 9.48 -21.64
CA GLY A 226 -7.94 10.57 -22.04
C GLY A 226 -8.27 11.53 -20.89
N GLY A 227 -8.51 11.00 -19.69
CA GLY A 227 -8.72 11.80 -18.48
C GLY A 227 -7.48 12.63 -18.12
N LEU A 228 -6.30 12.04 -18.14
CA LEU A 228 -5.03 12.76 -17.91
C LEU A 228 -4.78 13.81 -19.01
N TYR A 229 -5.05 13.48 -20.28
CA TYR A 229 -4.91 14.41 -21.38
C TYR A 229 -5.87 15.61 -21.26
N THR A 230 -7.15 15.37 -20.94
CA THR A 230 -8.11 16.47 -20.72
C THR A 230 -7.71 17.35 -19.54
N LEU A 231 -7.23 16.76 -18.44
CA LEU A 231 -6.71 17.52 -17.31
C LEU A 231 -5.43 18.30 -17.69
N TYR A 232 -4.59 17.74 -18.55
CA TYR A 232 -3.40 18.41 -19.05
C TYR A 232 -3.75 19.61 -19.94
N VAL A 233 -4.72 19.48 -20.86
CA VAL A 233 -5.08 20.54 -21.82
C VAL A 233 -5.96 21.60 -21.19
N PHE A 234 -6.96 21.20 -20.41
CA PHE A 234 -8.01 22.10 -19.89
C PHE A 234 -7.84 22.46 -18.41
N GLY A 235 -6.75 22.02 -17.76
CA GLY A 235 -6.52 22.25 -16.34
C GLY A 235 -6.60 23.71 -15.93
N ASP A 236 -6.14 24.64 -16.77
CA ASP A 236 -6.15 26.07 -16.51
C ASP A 236 -7.58 26.64 -16.36
N HIS A 237 -8.56 26.08 -17.07
CA HIS A 237 -9.96 26.50 -17.03
C HIS A 237 -10.75 25.88 -15.86
N LEU A 238 -10.19 24.92 -15.17
CA LEU A 238 -10.83 24.17 -14.08
C LEU A 238 -10.51 24.72 -12.69
N GLY A 239 -9.98 25.93 -12.59
CA GLY A 239 -9.55 26.57 -11.33
C GLY A 239 -10.60 26.59 -10.20
N PHE A 240 -11.90 26.44 -10.52
CA PHE A 240 -12.98 26.32 -9.54
C PHE A 240 -12.93 25.02 -8.70
N LEU A 241 -12.19 24.00 -9.12
CA LEU A 241 -11.99 22.75 -8.37
C LEU A 241 -10.89 22.83 -7.29
N GLY A 242 -10.29 24.02 -7.09
CA GLY A 242 -9.45 24.34 -5.93
C GLY A 242 -8.13 23.56 -5.87
N TYR A 243 -7.70 23.21 -4.65
CA TYR A 243 -6.41 22.60 -4.31
C TYR A 243 -6.00 21.39 -5.19
N ARG A 244 -6.96 20.63 -5.74
CA ARG A 244 -6.63 19.45 -6.57
C ARG A 244 -6.08 19.84 -7.93
N ILE A 245 -6.62 20.91 -8.51
CA ILE A 245 -6.17 21.42 -9.80
C ILE A 245 -4.86 22.16 -9.66
N SER A 246 -4.64 22.83 -8.53
CA SER A 246 -3.32 23.43 -8.30
C SER A 246 -2.18 22.40 -8.38
N ARG A 247 -2.40 21.14 -7.97
CA ARG A 247 -1.40 20.09 -8.14
C ARG A 247 -1.15 19.69 -9.59
N ILE A 248 -2.16 19.78 -10.45
CA ILE A 248 -2.03 19.49 -11.89
C ILE A 248 -1.31 20.64 -12.57
N LEU A 249 -1.63 21.88 -12.22
CA LEU A 249 -0.95 23.08 -12.73
C LEU A 249 0.51 23.11 -12.31
N VAL A 250 0.78 22.80 -11.04
CA VAL A 250 2.13 22.64 -10.50
C VAL A 250 2.92 21.53 -11.22
N TRP A 251 2.28 20.41 -11.55
CA TRP A 251 2.91 19.33 -12.29
C TRP A 251 3.23 19.71 -13.72
N ARG A 252 2.33 20.47 -14.37
CA ARG A 252 2.49 20.92 -15.78
C ARG A 252 3.58 21.99 -15.93
N HIS A 253 3.60 22.96 -14.99
CA HIS A 253 4.51 24.10 -15.02
C HIS A 253 5.12 24.35 -13.64
N PRO A 254 5.96 23.41 -13.12
CA PRO A 254 6.48 23.51 -11.75
C PRO A 254 7.36 24.75 -11.53
N GLU A 255 7.97 25.27 -12.61
CA GLU A 255 8.78 26.49 -12.61
C GLU A 255 7.98 27.76 -12.29
N ASN A 256 6.67 27.78 -12.56
CA ASN A 256 5.79 28.90 -12.25
C ASN A 256 5.30 28.90 -10.79
N TYR A 257 5.55 27.81 -10.05
CA TYR A 257 5.06 27.59 -8.69
C TYR A 257 6.20 27.29 -7.70
N LYS A 258 7.37 27.95 -7.91
CA LYS A 258 8.59 27.70 -7.11
C LYS A 258 8.43 27.98 -5.62
N ASP A 259 7.55 28.90 -5.24
CA ASP A 259 7.29 29.26 -3.85
C ASP A 259 6.22 28.36 -3.18
N SER A 260 5.78 27.31 -3.87
CA SER A 260 4.74 26.40 -3.41
C SER A 260 5.04 24.94 -3.76
N GLY A 261 4.06 24.16 -4.18
CA GLY A 261 4.24 22.75 -4.54
C GLY A 261 5.23 22.45 -5.68
N GLY A 262 5.51 23.45 -6.57
CA GLY A 262 6.49 23.31 -7.65
C GLY A 262 7.92 23.14 -7.16
N TYR A 263 8.26 23.74 -6.02
CA TYR A 263 9.58 23.56 -5.40
C TYR A 263 9.88 22.09 -5.12
N GLN A 264 8.93 21.38 -4.51
CA GLN A 264 9.09 19.95 -4.21
C GLN A 264 9.30 19.12 -5.48
N VAL A 265 8.51 19.39 -6.54
CA VAL A 265 8.62 18.66 -7.82
C VAL A 265 9.96 18.91 -8.48
N LEU A 266 10.38 20.19 -8.61
CA LEU A 266 11.66 20.54 -9.23
C LEU A 266 12.86 19.95 -8.48
N ARG A 267 12.87 20.06 -7.14
CA ARG A 267 13.93 19.47 -6.32
C ARG A 267 14.00 17.95 -6.44
N GLY A 268 12.82 17.28 -6.50
CA GLY A 268 12.75 15.84 -6.76
C GLY A 268 13.36 15.47 -8.11
N LEU A 269 13.00 16.19 -9.18
CA LEU A 269 13.54 15.96 -10.52
C LEU A 269 15.05 16.23 -10.61
N TYR A 270 15.54 17.29 -9.94
CA TYR A 270 16.99 17.57 -9.87
C TYR A 270 17.74 16.46 -9.12
N ALA A 271 17.17 15.92 -8.04
CA ALA A 271 17.73 14.80 -7.30
C ALA A 271 17.87 13.57 -8.23
N VAL A 272 16.79 13.19 -8.92
CA VAL A 272 16.78 12.06 -9.86
C VAL A 272 17.82 12.27 -10.98
N GLY A 273 17.83 13.47 -11.60
CA GLY A 273 18.73 13.76 -12.72
C GLY A 273 20.20 13.87 -12.34
N SER A 274 20.50 14.26 -11.08
CA SER A 274 21.88 14.46 -10.62
C SER A 274 22.58 13.20 -10.11
N GLY A 275 21.85 12.09 -9.90
CA GLY A 275 22.42 10.86 -9.34
C GLY A 275 23.33 10.09 -10.30
N GLY A 276 23.06 10.11 -11.60
CA GLY A 276 23.82 9.35 -12.58
C GLY A 276 23.82 7.83 -12.31
N LEU A 277 24.88 7.14 -12.70
CA LEU A 277 24.97 5.67 -12.56
C LEU A 277 25.26 5.24 -11.12
N LEU A 278 26.23 5.86 -10.46
CA LEU A 278 26.73 5.42 -9.13
C LEU A 278 26.24 6.29 -7.97
N GLY A 279 25.52 7.36 -8.27
CA GLY A 279 25.09 8.32 -7.27
C GLY A 279 26.21 9.26 -6.81
N ARG A 280 25.85 10.19 -5.94
CA ARG A 280 26.80 11.13 -5.31
C ARG A 280 27.48 10.55 -4.07
N GLY A 281 27.08 9.37 -3.64
CA GLY A 281 27.50 8.72 -2.42
C GLY A 281 26.48 8.86 -1.29
N PHE A 282 26.39 7.82 -0.45
CA PHE A 282 25.50 7.77 0.71
C PHE A 282 25.73 8.97 1.64
N GLY A 283 24.67 9.64 2.04
CA GLY A 283 24.74 10.82 2.91
C GLY A 283 25.11 12.12 2.20
N ARG A 284 25.49 12.09 0.90
CA ARG A 284 26.02 13.25 0.15
C ARG A 284 25.01 13.86 -0.83
N GLY A 285 23.72 13.54 -0.69
CA GLY A 285 22.64 14.14 -1.50
C GLY A 285 22.57 15.65 -1.28
N LEU A 286 22.66 16.43 -2.37
CA LEU A 286 22.62 17.88 -2.32
C LEU A 286 21.19 18.41 -2.11
N GLN A 287 20.20 17.76 -2.74
CA GLN A 287 18.82 18.27 -2.71
C GLN A 287 18.21 18.19 -1.31
N LYS A 288 18.56 17.20 -0.49
CA LYS A 288 18.14 17.15 0.92
C LYS A 288 18.77 18.28 1.75
N VAL A 289 20.01 18.69 1.43
CA VAL A 289 20.71 19.80 2.09
C VAL A 289 20.10 21.14 1.69
N THR A 290 19.67 21.27 0.45
CA THR A 290 19.01 22.49 -0.07
C THR A 290 17.51 22.55 0.22
N GLY A 291 16.98 21.64 1.05
CA GLY A 291 15.62 21.69 1.56
C GLY A 291 14.57 20.99 0.72
N LEU A 292 14.85 19.79 0.17
CA LEU A 292 13.81 18.94 -0.46
C LEU A 292 12.72 18.60 0.57
N PRO A 293 11.49 19.08 0.39
CA PRO A 293 10.38 18.75 1.30
C PRO A 293 10.05 17.25 1.26
N GLU A 294 9.66 16.68 2.40
CA GLU A 294 9.24 15.27 2.55
C GLU A 294 10.28 14.26 2.02
N SER A 295 11.59 14.61 2.13
CA SER A 295 12.71 13.81 1.65
C SER A 295 12.79 12.41 2.28
N ASP A 296 12.31 12.23 3.50
CA ASP A 296 12.25 10.97 4.24
C ASP A 296 10.91 10.21 4.04
N ASN A 297 9.92 10.84 3.41
CA ASN A 297 8.58 10.31 3.23
C ASN A 297 8.28 9.98 1.74
N ASP A 298 7.47 10.79 1.05
CA ASP A 298 7.04 10.52 -0.33
C ASP A 298 8.13 10.80 -1.38
N MET A 299 9.13 11.64 -1.06
CA MET A 299 10.28 11.95 -1.93
C MET A 299 11.54 11.12 -1.64
N ILE A 300 11.46 10.10 -0.80
CA ILE A 300 12.65 9.29 -0.45
C ILE A 300 13.27 8.60 -1.67
N PHE A 301 12.46 8.24 -2.69
CA PHE A 301 12.96 7.65 -3.92
C PHE A 301 13.87 8.63 -4.69
N ALA A 302 13.61 9.95 -4.65
CA ALA A 302 14.49 10.95 -5.23
C ALA A 302 15.87 10.99 -4.52
N VAL A 303 15.87 10.87 -3.18
CA VAL A 303 17.11 10.79 -2.39
C VAL A 303 17.90 9.52 -2.74
N ILE A 304 17.23 8.38 -2.91
CA ILE A 304 17.85 7.12 -3.34
C ILE A 304 18.51 7.30 -4.72
N CYS A 305 17.79 7.91 -5.67
CA CYS A 305 18.33 8.20 -6.99
C CYS A 305 19.58 9.10 -6.92
N GLU A 306 19.53 10.18 -6.11
CA GLU A 306 20.64 11.12 -6.00
C GLU A 306 21.86 10.49 -5.34
N GLU A 307 21.68 9.76 -4.23
CA GLU A 307 22.78 9.26 -3.42
C GLU A 307 23.39 7.95 -3.94
N LEU A 308 22.55 7.04 -4.41
CA LEU A 308 22.96 5.69 -4.82
C LEU A 308 22.90 5.48 -6.34
N GLY A 309 22.34 6.42 -7.09
CA GLY A 309 22.24 6.37 -8.55
C GLY A 309 21.39 5.20 -9.06
N VAL A 310 21.55 4.90 -10.34
CA VAL A 310 20.86 3.78 -11.01
C VAL A 310 21.18 2.43 -10.34
N VAL A 311 22.42 2.25 -9.87
CA VAL A 311 22.83 1.00 -9.20
C VAL A 311 22.05 0.79 -7.90
N GLY A 312 21.91 1.82 -7.06
CA GLY A 312 21.13 1.72 -5.82
C GLY A 312 19.66 1.46 -6.07
N VAL A 313 19.08 2.11 -7.09
CA VAL A 313 17.70 1.87 -7.54
C VAL A 313 17.53 0.44 -8.04
N ALA A 314 18.49 -0.08 -8.83
CA ALA A 314 18.47 -1.46 -9.30
C ALA A 314 18.50 -2.47 -8.14
N ILE A 315 19.36 -2.25 -7.14
CA ILE A 315 19.43 -3.09 -5.94
C ILE A 315 18.06 -3.10 -5.22
N LEU A 316 17.45 -1.93 -5.02
CA LEU A 316 16.13 -1.81 -4.39
C LEU A 316 15.07 -2.60 -5.17
N PHE A 317 15.03 -2.43 -6.50
CA PHE A 317 14.05 -3.15 -7.32
C PHE A 317 14.33 -4.67 -7.39
N ILE A 318 15.58 -5.11 -7.32
CA ILE A 318 15.92 -6.53 -7.22
C ILE A 318 15.36 -7.12 -5.91
N ILE A 319 15.45 -6.41 -4.78
CA ILE A 319 14.90 -6.88 -3.51
C ILE A 319 13.37 -6.94 -3.57
N TYR A 320 12.69 -5.92 -4.15
CA TYR A 320 11.24 -5.97 -4.37
C TYR A 320 10.85 -7.12 -5.32
N ALA A 321 11.55 -7.27 -6.43
CA ALA A 321 11.30 -8.37 -7.38
C ALA A 321 11.47 -9.74 -6.72
N TYR A 322 12.45 -9.89 -5.83
CA TYR A 322 12.64 -11.11 -5.06
C TYR A 322 11.47 -11.36 -4.08
N LEU A 323 10.99 -10.32 -3.39
CA LEU A 323 9.80 -10.42 -2.54
C LEU A 323 8.57 -10.87 -3.36
N PHE A 324 8.32 -10.22 -4.50
CA PHE A 324 7.22 -10.58 -5.42
C PHE A 324 7.37 -11.99 -5.98
N TYR A 325 8.57 -12.39 -6.35
CA TYR A 325 8.86 -13.77 -6.78
C TYR A 325 8.47 -14.79 -5.68
N ARG A 326 8.81 -14.50 -4.42
CA ARG A 326 8.42 -15.37 -3.29
C ARG A 326 6.90 -15.44 -3.12
N MET A 327 6.20 -14.32 -3.27
CA MET A 327 4.73 -14.26 -3.24
C MET A 327 4.11 -15.02 -4.41
N ALA A 328 4.63 -14.87 -5.63
CA ALA A 328 4.18 -15.61 -6.80
C ALA A 328 4.36 -17.13 -6.64
N MET A 329 5.50 -17.56 -6.09
CA MET A 329 5.72 -18.97 -5.72
C MET A 329 4.75 -19.46 -4.65
N ALA A 330 4.30 -18.58 -3.75
CA ALA A 330 3.27 -18.91 -2.76
C ALA A 330 1.92 -19.13 -3.43
N ILE A 331 1.51 -18.25 -4.36
CA ILE A 331 0.26 -18.40 -5.13
C ILE A 331 0.21 -19.75 -5.84
N ALA A 332 1.33 -20.16 -6.48
CA ALA A 332 1.41 -21.44 -7.19
C ALA A 332 1.28 -22.68 -6.28
N LYS A 333 1.64 -22.55 -5.00
CA LYS A 333 1.67 -23.68 -4.05
C LYS A 333 0.40 -23.80 -3.20
N VAL A 334 -0.28 -22.70 -2.92
CA VAL A 334 -1.47 -22.64 -2.08
C VAL A 334 -2.67 -23.18 -2.85
N LYS A 335 -3.40 -24.13 -2.30
CA LYS A 335 -4.58 -24.74 -2.91
C LYS A 335 -5.85 -23.93 -2.66
N ASP A 336 -5.94 -23.28 -1.50
CA ASP A 336 -7.10 -22.47 -1.14
C ASP A 336 -7.22 -21.22 -2.02
N ILE A 337 -8.36 -21.10 -2.71
CA ILE A 337 -8.64 -20.00 -3.64
C ILE A 337 -8.68 -18.65 -2.91
N TYR A 338 -9.32 -18.61 -1.73
CA TYR A 338 -9.41 -17.40 -0.93
C TYR A 338 -8.01 -16.92 -0.49
N GLY A 339 -7.18 -17.87 0.02
CA GLY A 339 -5.79 -17.56 0.38
C GLY A 339 -4.96 -17.07 -0.80
N ARG A 340 -5.12 -17.67 -1.99
CA ARG A 340 -4.45 -17.19 -3.22
C ARG A 340 -4.84 -15.76 -3.56
N PHE A 341 -6.13 -15.41 -3.47
CA PHE A 341 -6.61 -14.08 -3.80
C PHE A 341 -6.12 -13.03 -2.79
N ILE A 342 -5.96 -13.38 -1.51
CA ILE A 342 -5.31 -12.53 -0.51
C ILE A 342 -3.86 -12.21 -0.93
N ILE A 343 -3.07 -13.24 -1.32
CA ILE A 343 -1.68 -13.01 -1.75
C ILE A 343 -1.62 -12.11 -2.99
N ILE A 344 -2.50 -12.33 -3.97
CA ILE A 344 -2.62 -11.47 -5.15
C ILE A 344 -2.98 -10.03 -4.74
N GLY A 345 -3.86 -9.85 -3.76
CA GLY A 345 -4.24 -8.54 -3.24
C GLY A 345 -3.07 -7.79 -2.60
N VAL A 346 -2.26 -8.45 -1.79
CA VAL A 346 -1.04 -7.86 -1.20
C VAL A 346 -0.03 -7.48 -2.29
N MET A 347 0.18 -8.37 -3.28
CA MET A 347 1.05 -8.07 -4.43
C MET A 347 0.53 -6.87 -5.22
N ALA A 348 -0.78 -6.81 -5.50
CA ALA A 348 -1.41 -5.71 -6.22
C ALA A 348 -1.25 -4.39 -5.46
N HIS A 349 -1.46 -4.39 -4.13
CA HIS A 349 -1.28 -3.21 -3.29
C HIS A 349 0.16 -2.68 -3.36
N PHE A 350 1.16 -3.51 -3.08
CA PHE A 350 2.56 -3.08 -3.13
C PHE A 350 2.97 -2.62 -4.54
N SER A 351 2.56 -3.33 -5.58
CA SER A 351 2.84 -2.94 -6.96
C SER A 351 2.27 -1.57 -7.30
N CYS A 352 0.98 -1.32 -6.98
CA CYS A 352 0.34 -0.03 -7.20
C CYS A 352 1.09 1.10 -6.44
N GLN A 353 1.46 0.85 -5.18
CA GLN A 353 2.10 1.84 -4.35
C GLN A 353 3.52 2.19 -4.83
N ILE A 354 4.32 1.18 -5.21
CA ILE A 354 5.66 1.36 -5.78
C ILE A 354 5.58 2.12 -7.10
N VAL A 355 4.74 1.67 -8.04
CA VAL A 355 4.60 2.30 -9.36
C VAL A 355 4.15 3.76 -9.21
N LEU A 356 3.14 4.03 -8.38
CA LEU A 356 2.66 5.40 -8.17
C LEU A 356 3.73 6.29 -7.55
N ASN A 357 4.49 5.82 -6.55
CA ASN A 357 5.57 6.63 -5.96
C ASN A 357 6.64 6.95 -7.00
N VAL A 358 7.11 5.96 -7.76
CA VAL A 358 8.12 6.15 -8.81
C VAL A 358 7.60 7.14 -9.87
N CYS A 359 6.38 6.97 -10.37
CA CYS A 359 5.78 7.87 -11.37
C CYS A 359 5.65 9.31 -10.85
N VAL A 360 5.33 9.51 -9.58
CA VAL A 360 5.29 10.83 -8.94
C VAL A 360 6.67 11.47 -8.89
N VAL A 361 7.64 10.75 -8.35
CA VAL A 361 8.99 11.28 -8.14
C VAL A 361 9.71 11.56 -9.46
N THR A 362 9.44 10.77 -10.50
CA THR A 362 9.96 10.99 -11.86
C THR A 362 9.16 12.02 -12.67
N GLY A 363 8.12 12.63 -12.08
CA GLY A 363 7.31 13.66 -12.75
C GLY A 363 6.36 13.14 -13.83
N LEU A 364 6.15 11.81 -13.94
CA LEU A 364 5.20 11.23 -14.91
C LEU A 364 3.75 11.52 -14.57
N ILE A 365 3.44 11.69 -13.29
CA ILE A 365 2.10 12.03 -12.79
C ILE A 365 2.20 13.12 -11.71
N PRO A 366 1.11 13.87 -11.45
CA PRO A 366 1.08 14.89 -10.41
C PRO A 366 1.46 14.34 -9.03
N ASN A 367 2.09 15.17 -8.17
CA ASN A 367 2.46 14.77 -6.82
C ASN A 367 1.23 14.34 -6.01
N THR A 368 1.29 13.11 -5.49
CA THR A 368 0.17 12.47 -4.80
C THR A 368 0.44 12.16 -3.32
N GLY A 369 1.67 12.24 -2.85
CA GLY A 369 2.05 11.96 -1.46
C GLY A 369 1.92 10.47 -1.10
N VAL A 370 2.24 9.57 -2.03
CA VAL A 370 2.25 8.11 -1.81
C VAL A 370 3.61 7.67 -1.30
N THR A 371 3.64 6.96 -0.19
CA THR A 371 4.87 6.43 0.41
C THR A 371 5.37 5.17 -0.31
N LEU A 372 6.68 4.93 -0.29
CA LEU A 372 7.29 3.71 -0.82
C LEU A 372 7.28 2.60 0.26
N PRO A 373 6.66 1.42 0.03
CA PRO A 373 6.52 0.37 1.04
C PRO A 373 7.87 -0.04 1.66
N PHE A 374 7.94 -0.19 2.98
CA PHE A 374 9.12 -0.51 3.79
C PHE A 374 10.24 0.51 3.77
N ILE A 375 10.26 1.45 2.85
CA ILE A 375 11.38 2.41 2.66
C ILE A 375 11.06 3.76 3.29
N SER A 376 9.90 4.34 2.92
CA SER A 376 9.49 5.65 3.42
C SER A 376 9.29 5.68 4.93
N TYR A 377 9.55 6.82 5.54
CA TYR A 377 9.18 7.06 6.92
C TYR A 377 7.66 7.09 7.08
N GLY A 378 7.13 6.29 8.02
CA GLY A 378 5.69 6.27 8.28
C GLY A 378 5.24 5.14 9.19
N GLY A 379 4.87 5.45 10.42
CA GLY A 379 4.54 4.45 11.44
C GLY A 379 3.44 3.48 11.04
N THR A 380 2.26 3.99 10.67
CA THR A 380 1.11 3.14 10.29
C THR A 380 1.35 2.40 8.99
N ALA A 381 1.99 3.05 8.00
CA ALA A 381 2.26 2.43 6.70
C ALA A 381 3.23 1.24 6.81
N ILE A 382 4.27 1.35 7.64
CA ILE A 382 5.22 0.26 7.88
C ILE A 382 4.55 -0.90 8.59
N ILE A 383 3.82 -0.62 9.68
CA ILE A 383 3.15 -1.65 10.47
C ILE A 383 2.15 -2.41 9.59
N THR A 384 1.35 -1.71 8.78
CA THR A 384 0.37 -2.34 7.86
C THR A 384 1.06 -3.15 6.77
N SER A 385 2.14 -2.65 6.16
CA SER A 385 2.91 -3.41 5.16
C SER A 385 3.52 -4.68 5.75
N MET A 386 4.01 -4.65 6.99
CA MET A 386 4.51 -5.83 7.67
C MET A 386 3.41 -6.83 8.02
N ILE A 387 2.22 -6.35 8.44
CA ILE A 387 1.04 -7.20 8.65
C ILE A 387 0.63 -7.89 7.34
N GLU A 388 0.68 -7.19 6.21
CA GLU A 388 0.36 -7.77 4.90
C GLU A 388 1.33 -8.90 4.51
N VAL A 389 2.64 -8.74 4.75
CA VAL A 389 3.60 -9.84 4.57
C VAL A 389 3.32 -10.98 5.55
N GLY A 390 3.00 -10.65 6.81
CA GLY A 390 2.57 -11.63 7.82
C GLY A 390 1.35 -12.42 7.38
N LEU A 391 0.39 -11.77 6.72
CA LEU A 391 -0.79 -12.41 6.15
C LEU A 391 -0.44 -13.41 5.04
N VAL A 392 0.47 -13.05 4.14
CA VAL A 392 0.97 -13.96 3.10
C VAL A 392 1.66 -15.19 3.74
N LEU A 393 2.50 -14.97 4.76
CA LEU A 393 3.14 -16.05 5.50
C LEU A 393 2.11 -16.95 6.20
N ASN A 394 1.05 -16.38 6.74
CA ASN A 394 -0.04 -17.10 7.39
C ASN A 394 -0.79 -18.01 6.41
N VAL A 395 -1.16 -17.50 5.23
CA VAL A 395 -1.79 -18.30 4.18
C VAL A 395 -0.93 -19.49 3.80
N MET A 396 0.38 -19.30 3.63
CA MET A 396 1.32 -20.38 3.31
C MET A 396 1.44 -21.39 4.47
N HIS A 397 1.42 -20.92 5.71
CA HIS A 397 1.52 -21.74 6.90
C HIS A 397 0.29 -22.62 7.06
N CYS A 398 -0.91 -22.07 6.94
CA CYS A 398 -2.17 -22.80 7.08
C CYS A 398 -2.39 -23.83 5.95
N ASP A 399 -2.02 -23.52 4.70
CA ASP A 399 -2.11 -24.46 3.57
C ASP A 399 -1.19 -25.68 3.76
N ARG A 400 0.05 -25.46 4.21
CA ARG A 400 0.98 -26.55 4.53
C ARG A 400 0.49 -27.44 5.66
N LYS A 401 -0.19 -26.85 6.65
CA LYS A 401 -0.79 -27.56 7.77
C LYS A 401 -1.87 -28.52 7.30
N LYS A 402 -2.78 -28.09 6.43
CA LYS A 402 -3.81 -28.96 5.87
C LYS A 402 -3.21 -30.18 5.14
N LYS A 403 -2.11 -29.97 4.40
CA LYS A 403 -1.39 -31.05 3.71
C LYS A 403 -0.75 -32.06 4.69
N SER A 404 -0.18 -31.60 5.80
CA SER A 404 0.50 -32.48 6.77
C SER A 404 -0.48 -33.27 7.64
N SER A 405 -1.70 -32.76 7.86
CA SER A 405 -2.73 -33.44 8.67
C SER A 405 -3.56 -34.48 7.90
N GLY A 406 -3.30 -34.68 6.61
CA GLY A 406 -4.03 -35.66 5.78
C GLY A 406 -5.51 -35.33 5.55
N ALA A 407 -5.95 -34.13 5.90
CA ALA A 407 -7.35 -33.67 5.77
C ALA A 407 -7.80 -33.45 4.31
N GLU A 408 -6.99 -33.88 3.32
CA GLU A 408 -7.27 -33.85 1.90
C GLU A 408 -7.14 -35.25 1.31
N ARG A 409 -7.88 -36.25 1.83
CA ARG A 409 -8.16 -37.49 1.13
C ARG A 409 -9.59 -37.51 0.61
#